data_71e27ee30a55d8e86812bfae83c7729c
#
_entry.id   71e27ee30a55d8e86812bfae83c7729c
#
_cell.length_a   1.000
_cell.length_b   1.000
_cell.length_c   1.000
_cell.angle_alpha   90.00
_cell.angle_beta   90.00
_cell.angle_gamma   90.00
#
_symmetry.space_group_name_H-M   'P 1'
#
loop_
_entity.id
_entity.type
_entity.pdbx_description
1 polymer ?
#
loop_
_entity_poly.entity_id
_entity_poly.type
_entity_poly.pdbx_seq_one_letter_code
_entity_poly.pdbx_strand_id
1 'polypeptide(L)'
;MPVTKLLPLSEAIDRFVPDDSSIAMGLAQETLIPFAAGHELIRQNKKRLTLIGPISDILFDQIIGAGCVRKIRAAWVGNVITGSCYNFRRMVENGALEMEDHSNLTLAMALRAGAMGVSFMPARTALGSDLFKTNASLKTMTCPFSGDILTAVGAIKPDVAIVHLQRADKFGNAHAWGNLGLTRDACLASR
;
A
#
# COMPACT_ATOMS: atom_id res chain seq x y z
N MET A 1 -22.16 -15.64 -22.25
CA MET A 1 -21.11 -16.45 -21.58
C MET A 1 -20.35 -15.52 -20.65
N PRO A 2 -20.01 -15.90 -19.44
CA PRO A 2 -19.19 -15.03 -18.57
C PRO A 2 -17.81 -14.82 -19.22
N VAL A 3 -17.42 -13.55 -19.33
CA VAL A 3 -16.15 -13.15 -19.94
C VAL A 3 -15.01 -13.56 -18.99
N THR A 4 -13.96 -14.16 -19.54
CA THR A 4 -12.76 -14.45 -18.76
C THR A 4 -12.10 -13.18 -18.25
N LYS A 5 -11.65 -13.19 -16.99
CA LYS A 5 -10.84 -12.12 -16.36
C LYS A 5 -9.33 -12.42 -16.40
N LEU A 6 -8.94 -13.52 -17.02
CA LEU A 6 -7.52 -13.85 -17.19
C LEU A 6 -6.91 -12.99 -18.30
N LEU A 7 -5.81 -12.36 -17.97
CA LEU A 7 -4.98 -11.57 -18.87
C LEU A 7 -3.52 -11.99 -18.71
N PRO A 8 -2.69 -11.85 -19.74
CA PRO A 8 -1.24 -11.84 -19.58
C PRO A 8 -0.84 -10.72 -18.60
N LEU A 9 0.18 -10.99 -17.78
CA LEU A 9 0.61 -10.01 -16.77
C LEU A 9 1.00 -8.66 -17.38
N SER A 10 1.68 -8.69 -18.52
CA SER A 10 2.07 -7.47 -19.25
C SER A 10 0.86 -6.62 -19.66
N GLU A 11 -0.18 -7.27 -20.20
CA GLU A 11 -1.41 -6.59 -20.58
C GLU A 11 -2.16 -6.05 -19.36
N ALA A 12 -2.20 -6.81 -18.26
CA ALA A 12 -2.84 -6.38 -17.03
C ALA A 12 -2.17 -5.11 -16.45
N ILE A 13 -0.84 -5.08 -16.39
CA ILE A 13 -0.09 -3.91 -15.91
C ILE A 13 -0.24 -2.72 -16.87
N ASP A 14 -0.17 -2.95 -18.17
CA ASP A 14 -0.34 -1.87 -19.15
C ASP A 14 -1.72 -1.22 -19.03
N ARG A 15 -2.75 -2.03 -18.96
CA ARG A 15 -4.15 -1.60 -18.97
C ARG A 15 -4.61 -0.96 -17.67
N PHE A 16 -4.20 -1.49 -16.52
CA PHE A 16 -4.76 -1.12 -15.21
C PHE A 16 -3.85 -0.28 -14.34
N VAL A 17 -2.60 -0.10 -14.74
CA VAL A 17 -1.63 0.71 -13.98
C VAL A 17 -1.07 1.83 -14.86
N PRO A 18 -1.84 2.91 -15.07
CA PRO A 18 -1.28 4.10 -15.71
C PRO A 18 -0.23 4.77 -14.80
N ASP A 19 0.58 5.65 -15.39
CA ASP A 19 1.47 6.52 -14.62
C ASP A 19 0.67 7.33 -13.58
N ASP A 20 1.33 7.77 -12.53
CA ASP A 20 0.74 8.48 -11.38
C ASP A 20 -0.22 7.65 -10.50
N SER A 21 -0.44 6.37 -10.80
CA SER A 21 -1.30 5.51 -10.00
C SER A 21 -0.81 5.31 -8.57
N SER A 22 -1.76 5.19 -7.65
CA SER A 22 -1.52 4.68 -6.31
C SER A 22 -1.79 3.18 -6.25
N ILE A 23 -0.80 2.42 -5.80
CA ILE A 23 -0.81 0.95 -5.82
C ILE A 23 -0.63 0.42 -4.40
N ALA A 24 -1.61 -0.37 -3.93
CA ALA A 24 -1.45 -1.17 -2.72
C ALA A 24 -0.84 -2.53 -3.08
N MET A 25 0.33 -2.86 -2.50
CA MET A 25 1.04 -4.12 -2.73
C MET A 25 1.99 -4.43 -1.57
N GLY A 26 2.50 -5.68 -1.48
CA GLY A 26 3.36 -6.05 -0.36
C GLY A 26 2.64 -6.00 0.99
N LEU A 27 1.42 -6.54 1.06
CA LEU A 27 0.44 -6.29 2.12
C LEU A 27 0.49 -7.29 3.27
N ALA A 28 1.27 -8.36 3.13
CA ALA A 28 1.34 -9.49 4.07
C ALA A 28 2.76 -9.68 4.62
N GLN A 29 3.47 -8.59 4.88
CA GLN A 29 4.88 -8.58 5.27
C GLN A 29 5.75 -9.27 4.21
N GLU A 30 6.57 -10.23 4.60
CA GLU A 30 7.49 -10.95 3.71
C GLU A 30 6.83 -12.12 2.97
N THR A 31 5.54 -12.31 3.13
CA THR A 31 4.77 -13.33 2.41
C THR A 31 3.93 -12.70 1.30
N LEU A 32 3.62 -13.49 0.29
CA LEU A 32 2.73 -13.06 -0.81
C LEU A 32 3.20 -11.79 -1.52
N ILE A 33 4.52 -11.60 -1.64
CA ILE A 33 5.10 -10.46 -2.37
C ILE A 33 4.88 -10.65 -3.87
N PRO A 34 4.26 -9.70 -4.58
CA PRO A 34 3.95 -9.83 -5.99
C PRO A 34 5.15 -9.46 -6.88
N PHE A 35 6.29 -10.19 -6.77
CA PHE A 35 7.53 -9.90 -7.49
C PHE A 35 7.34 -9.80 -9.00
N ALA A 36 6.61 -10.74 -9.60
CA ALA A 36 6.40 -10.74 -11.04
C ALA A 36 5.73 -9.44 -11.52
N ALA A 37 4.72 -8.96 -10.78
CA ALA A 37 4.02 -7.72 -11.11
C ALA A 37 4.90 -6.49 -10.87
N GLY A 38 5.67 -6.46 -9.77
CA GLY A 38 6.60 -5.37 -9.51
C GLY A 38 7.70 -5.27 -10.56
N HIS A 39 8.26 -6.40 -10.99
CA HIS A 39 9.23 -6.42 -12.09
C HIS A 39 8.61 -6.02 -13.43
N GLU A 40 7.33 -6.30 -13.63
CA GLU A 40 6.61 -5.85 -14.82
C GLU A 40 6.40 -4.33 -14.83
N LEU A 41 6.13 -3.72 -13.66
CA LEU A 41 6.10 -2.25 -13.52
C LEU A 41 7.44 -1.63 -13.96
N ILE A 42 8.55 -2.23 -13.52
CA ILE A 42 9.90 -1.79 -13.90
C ILE A 42 10.12 -1.98 -15.40
N ARG A 43 9.80 -3.15 -15.96
CA ARG A 43 9.99 -3.46 -17.37
C ARG A 43 9.22 -2.53 -18.30
N GLN A 44 8.01 -2.13 -17.90
CA GLN A 44 7.20 -1.15 -18.64
C GLN A 44 7.58 0.31 -18.32
N ASN A 45 8.58 0.51 -17.45
CA ASN A 45 9.05 1.84 -17.06
C ASN A 45 7.94 2.76 -16.54
N LYS A 46 7.00 2.21 -15.76
CA LYS A 46 5.91 3.00 -15.16
C LYS A 46 6.49 4.12 -14.30
N LYS A 47 5.82 5.27 -14.24
CA LYS A 47 6.37 6.48 -13.63
C LYS A 47 5.45 7.10 -12.58
N ARG A 48 6.09 7.80 -11.64
CA ARG A 48 5.45 8.61 -10.58
C ARG A 48 4.44 7.86 -9.75
N LEU A 49 4.67 6.55 -9.55
CA LEU A 49 3.78 5.71 -8.74
C LEU A 49 3.79 6.13 -7.27
N THR A 50 2.66 5.94 -6.59
CA THR A 50 2.55 5.96 -5.14
C THR A 50 2.40 4.52 -4.65
N LEU A 51 3.38 4.00 -3.92
CA LEU A 51 3.30 2.66 -3.34
C LEU A 51 2.73 2.72 -1.92
N ILE A 52 1.84 1.78 -1.60
CA ILE A 52 1.14 1.68 -0.32
C ILE A 52 1.33 0.27 0.22
N GLY A 53 2.00 0.15 1.37
CA GLY A 53 2.23 -1.13 2.04
C GLY A 53 2.68 -0.94 3.48
N PRO A 54 2.23 -1.79 4.43
CA PRO A 54 2.48 -1.56 5.87
C PRO A 54 3.95 -1.74 6.23
N ILE A 55 4.52 -2.85 5.83
CA ILE A 55 5.94 -3.19 5.97
C ILE A 55 6.40 -3.55 4.57
N SER A 56 7.19 -2.68 4.00
CA SER A 56 7.63 -2.79 2.62
C SER A 56 9.01 -3.40 2.55
N ASP A 57 9.20 -4.20 1.56
CA ASP A 57 10.32 -5.13 1.41
C ASP A 57 11.25 -4.79 0.23
N ILE A 58 12.06 -5.75 -0.14
CA ILE A 58 13.03 -5.66 -1.23
C ILE A 58 12.37 -5.26 -2.58
N LEU A 59 11.12 -5.65 -2.83
CA LEU A 59 10.44 -5.29 -4.07
C LEU A 59 10.22 -3.78 -4.17
N PHE A 60 9.81 -3.13 -3.07
CA PHE A 60 9.69 -1.67 -3.04
C PHE A 60 11.04 -1.01 -3.33
N ASP A 61 12.13 -1.48 -2.72
CA ASP A 61 13.46 -0.94 -2.96
C ASP A 61 13.88 -1.08 -4.43
N GLN A 62 13.54 -2.19 -5.08
CA GLN A 62 13.82 -2.40 -6.52
C GLN A 62 13.01 -1.44 -7.40
N ILE A 63 11.71 -1.27 -7.13
CA ILE A 63 10.84 -0.37 -7.91
C ILE A 63 11.27 1.10 -7.72
N ILE A 64 11.67 1.47 -6.50
CA ILE A 64 12.25 2.80 -6.20
C ILE A 64 13.56 3.00 -6.95
N GLY A 65 14.47 2.02 -6.87
CA GLY A 65 15.77 2.07 -7.55
C GLY A 65 15.66 2.18 -9.07
N ALA A 66 14.59 1.64 -9.66
CA ALA A 66 14.26 1.77 -11.07
C ALA A 66 13.67 3.14 -11.46
N GLY A 67 13.46 4.04 -10.50
CA GLY A 67 12.93 5.39 -10.76
C GLY A 67 11.45 5.40 -11.16
N CYS A 68 10.68 4.42 -10.67
CA CYS A 68 9.24 4.31 -10.95
C CYS A 68 8.37 5.04 -9.92
N VAL A 69 8.92 5.37 -8.74
CA VAL A 69 8.14 5.81 -7.57
C VAL A 69 8.41 7.27 -7.25
N ARG A 70 7.35 8.02 -6.95
CA ARG A 70 7.44 9.39 -6.41
C ARG A 70 7.10 9.46 -4.93
N LYS A 71 6.24 8.56 -4.44
CA LYS A 71 5.72 8.61 -3.07
C LYS A 71 5.55 7.20 -2.49
N ILE A 72 5.79 7.07 -1.19
CA ILE A 72 5.49 5.88 -0.41
C ILE A 72 4.57 6.24 0.76
N ARG A 73 3.62 5.36 1.04
CA ARG A 73 2.81 5.32 2.27
C ARG A 73 3.09 4.01 2.98
N ALA A 74 3.86 4.05 4.04
CA ALA A 74 4.28 2.85 4.76
C ALA A 74 4.52 3.14 6.24
N ALA A 75 4.53 2.08 7.05
CA ALA A 75 4.98 2.16 8.43
C ALA A 75 6.49 1.92 8.54
N TRP A 76 7.02 1.13 7.63
CA TRP A 76 8.44 0.79 7.59
C TRP A 76 8.84 0.34 6.18
N VAL A 77 10.05 0.72 5.76
CA VAL A 77 10.66 0.25 4.51
C VAL A 77 12.03 -0.32 4.82
N GLY A 78 12.19 -1.60 4.64
CA GLY A 78 13.42 -2.30 4.92
C GLY A 78 13.33 -3.77 4.55
N ASN A 79 14.41 -4.48 4.70
CA ASN A 79 14.46 -5.91 4.46
C ASN A 79 14.83 -6.62 5.76
N VAL A 80 13.89 -7.38 6.30
CA VAL A 80 14.08 -8.09 7.57
C VAL A 80 15.24 -9.09 7.50
N ILE A 81 15.45 -9.71 6.33
CA ILE A 81 16.46 -10.75 6.16
C ILE A 81 17.81 -10.16 5.73
N THR A 82 17.83 -9.19 4.83
CA THR A 82 19.07 -8.69 4.21
C THR A 82 19.45 -7.27 4.63
N GLY A 83 18.68 -6.64 5.51
CA GLY A 83 18.99 -5.35 6.10
C GLY A 83 18.39 -4.14 5.37
N SER A 84 19.16 -3.07 5.24
CA SER A 84 18.63 -1.79 4.76
C SER A 84 18.23 -1.79 3.28
N CYS A 85 17.13 -1.11 2.97
CA CYS A 85 16.75 -0.74 1.60
C CYS A 85 17.57 0.47 1.14
N TYR A 86 18.65 0.24 0.42
CA TYR A 86 19.62 1.27 0.07
C TYR A 86 19.11 2.28 -0.96
N ASN A 87 18.29 1.85 -1.92
CA ASN A 87 17.69 2.77 -2.89
C ASN A 87 16.69 3.69 -2.20
N PHE A 88 15.83 3.15 -1.35
CA PHE A 88 14.88 3.91 -0.55
C PHE A 88 15.59 4.98 0.29
N ARG A 89 16.59 4.58 1.08
CA ARG A 89 17.34 5.53 1.93
C ARG A 89 17.94 6.67 1.12
N ARG A 90 18.67 6.33 0.05
CA ARG A 90 19.30 7.31 -0.82
C ARG A 90 18.30 8.28 -1.44
N MET A 91 17.15 7.79 -1.88
CA MET A 91 16.12 8.62 -2.50
C MET A 91 15.43 9.55 -1.49
N VAL A 92 15.19 9.09 -0.26
CA VAL A 92 14.62 9.92 0.82
C VAL A 92 15.63 10.96 1.29
N GLU A 93 16.89 10.58 1.54
CA GLU A 93 17.97 11.49 1.97
C GLU A 93 18.23 12.61 0.96
N ASN A 94 18.08 12.31 -0.33
CA ASN A 94 18.25 13.29 -1.42
C ASN A 94 16.96 14.11 -1.72
N GLY A 95 15.86 13.87 -0.98
CA GLY A 95 14.59 14.56 -1.22
C GLY A 95 13.89 14.19 -2.53
N ALA A 96 14.29 13.09 -3.17
CA ALA A 96 13.74 12.64 -4.44
C ALA A 96 12.54 11.69 -4.30
N LEU A 97 12.21 11.28 -3.08
CA LEU A 97 11.09 10.40 -2.75
C LEU A 97 10.30 10.98 -1.58
N GLU A 98 9.00 11.18 -1.79
CA GLU A 98 8.09 11.59 -0.72
C GLU A 98 7.74 10.38 0.16
N MET A 99 7.87 10.55 1.48
CA MET A 99 7.45 9.56 2.47
C MET A 99 6.29 10.09 3.29
N GLU A 100 5.18 9.36 3.30
CA GLU A 100 4.05 9.57 4.22
C GLU A 100 4.10 8.47 5.27
N ASP A 101 4.58 8.84 6.45
CA ASP A 101 4.77 7.91 7.56
C ASP A 101 3.44 7.48 8.19
N HIS A 102 3.31 6.20 8.41
CA HIS A 102 2.23 5.58 9.14
C HIS A 102 2.76 4.67 10.24
N SER A 103 1.95 4.34 11.24
CA SER A 103 2.14 3.10 11.97
C SER A 103 1.45 1.96 11.22
N ASN A 104 1.81 0.70 11.49
CA ASN A 104 1.11 -0.45 10.92
C ASN A 104 -0.41 -0.34 11.15
N LEU A 105 -0.80 0.10 12.34
CA LEU A 105 -2.21 0.22 12.69
C LEU A 105 -2.88 1.38 11.94
N THR A 106 -2.26 2.55 11.84
CA THR A 106 -2.86 3.68 11.10
C THR A 106 -3.02 3.36 9.62
N LEU A 107 -2.06 2.68 8.99
CA LEU A 107 -2.21 2.26 7.60
C LEU A 107 -3.30 1.20 7.42
N ALA A 108 -3.38 0.23 8.35
CA ALA A 108 -4.45 -0.76 8.35
C ALA A 108 -5.83 -0.11 8.46
N MET A 109 -5.98 0.85 9.37
CA MET A 109 -7.23 1.59 9.55
C MET A 109 -7.58 2.45 8.34
N ALA A 110 -6.59 3.09 7.71
CA ALA A 110 -6.80 3.89 6.51
C ALA A 110 -7.33 3.05 5.34
N LEU A 111 -6.74 1.87 5.08
CA LEU A 111 -7.23 0.93 4.06
C LEU A 111 -8.60 0.36 4.45
N ARG A 112 -8.80 0.03 5.73
CA ARG A 112 -10.10 -0.45 6.23
C ARG A 112 -11.20 0.59 6.06
N ALA A 113 -10.91 1.86 6.34
CA ALA A 113 -11.84 2.97 6.10
C ALA A 113 -12.22 3.05 4.61
N GLY A 114 -11.23 2.93 3.72
CA GLY A 114 -11.44 2.87 2.28
C GLY A 114 -12.34 1.71 1.86
N ALA A 115 -12.05 0.50 2.38
CA ALA A 115 -12.82 -0.72 2.13
C ALA A 115 -14.29 -0.64 2.61
N MET A 116 -14.53 0.05 3.72
CA MET A 116 -15.88 0.27 4.28
C MET A 116 -16.61 1.45 3.63
N GLY A 117 -15.96 2.24 2.78
CA GLY A 117 -16.55 3.42 2.16
C GLY A 117 -16.73 4.61 3.12
N VAL A 118 -16.10 4.59 4.30
CA VAL A 118 -16.14 5.71 5.25
C VAL A 118 -14.97 6.67 5.02
N SER A 119 -15.13 7.94 5.43
CA SER A 119 -14.11 8.96 5.21
C SER A 119 -12.88 8.82 6.10
N PHE A 120 -13.04 8.24 7.28
CA PHE A 120 -11.98 8.01 8.27
C PHE A 120 -12.41 6.95 9.29
N MET A 121 -11.44 6.45 10.07
CA MET A 121 -11.69 5.64 11.26
C MET A 121 -11.11 6.30 12.51
N PRO A 122 -11.88 6.38 13.62
CA PRO A 122 -11.37 6.89 14.89
C PRO A 122 -10.55 5.82 15.62
N ALA A 123 -9.46 6.23 16.27
CA ALA A 123 -8.60 5.34 17.06
C ALA A 123 -7.94 6.07 18.22
N ARG A 124 -7.41 5.29 19.18
CA ARG A 124 -6.55 5.80 20.26
C ARG A 124 -5.06 5.71 19.93
N THR A 125 -4.71 5.30 18.72
CA THR A 125 -3.31 5.15 18.27
C THR A 125 -2.70 6.48 17.85
N ALA A 126 -1.39 6.54 17.82
CA ALA A 126 -0.56 7.66 17.36
C ALA A 126 -0.70 8.97 18.16
N LEU A 127 -1.59 9.08 19.13
CA LEU A 127 -1.70 10.29 19.99
C LEU A 127 -0.38 10.58 20.68
N GLY A 128 0.07 11.85 20.64
CA GLY A 128 1.34 12.27 21.22
C GLY A 128 2.60 11.89 20.44
N SER A 129 2.45 11.23 19.26
CA SER A 129 3.60 10.91 18.41
C SER A 129 3.85 12.01 17.36
N ASP A 130 5.05 12.02 16.81
CA ASP A 130 5.46 12.93 15.75
C ASP A 130 4.79 12.63 14.39
N LEU A 131 4.09 11.52 14.26
CA LEU A 131 3.33 11.19 13.05
C LEU A 131 2.32 12.30 12.68
N PHE A 132 1.76 13.00 13.65
CA PHE A 132 0.87 14.13 13.39
C PHE A 132 1.56 15.34 12.74
N LYS A 133 2.88 15.43 12.86
CA LYS A 133 3.66 16.52 12.24
C LYS A 133 3.94 16.26 10.76
N THR A 134 4.06 14.99 10.39
CA THR A 134 4.51 14.54 9.07
C THR A 134 3.41 13.93 8.20
N ASN A 135 2.30 13.49 8.82
CA ASN A 135 1.20 12.83 8.11
C ASN A 135 -0.10 13.65 8.17
N ALA A 136 -0.41 14.32 7.06
CA ALA A 136 -1.59 15.16 6.94
C ALA A 136 -2.93 14.38 6.97
N SER A 137 -2.89 13.05 6.79
CA SER A 137 -4.07 12.18 6.88
C SER A 137 -4.47 11.80 8.31
N LEU A 138 -3.67 12.20 9.30
CA LEU A 138 -3.98 12.03 10.73
C LEU A 138 -4.47 13.36 11.32
N LYS A 139 -5.62 13.34 11.98
CA LYS A 139 -6.20 14.51 12.67
C LYS A 139 -6.64 14.12 14.06
N THR A 140 -6.64 15.07 14.98
CA THR A 140 -7.29 14.88 16.29
C THR A 140 -8.78 15.12 16.16
N MET A 141 -9.58 14.38 16.93
CA MET A 141 -11.01 14.61 17.07
C MET A 141 -11.49 14.30 18.48
N THR A 142 -12.59 14.90 18.90
CA THR A 142 -13.25 14.54 20.15
C THR A 142 -14.30 13.45 19.87
N CYS A 143 -14.27 12.39 20.65
CA CYS A 143 -15.27 11.33 20.56
C CYS A 143 -16.64 11.88 20.99
N PRO A 144 -17.68 11.82 20.14
CA PRO A 144 -19.01 12.34 20.50
C PRO A 144 -19.72 11.53 21.59
N PHE A 145 -19.25 10.34 21.90
CA PHE A 145 -19.84 9.45 22.88
C PHE A 145 -19.16 9.53 24.25
N SER A 146 -17.82 9.60 24.28
CA SER A 146 -17.07 9.56 25.54
C SER A 146 -16.37 10.90 25.90
N GLY A 147 -16.27 11.83 24.97
CA GLY A 147 -15.50 13.06 25.14
C GLY A 147 -13.98 12.89 25.01
N ASP A 148 -13.48 11.66 24.81
CA ASP A 148 -12.06 11.39 24.67
C ASP A 148 -11.48 12.02 23.39
N ILE A 149 -10.20 12.39 23.46
CA ILE A 149 -9.45 12.78 22.28
C ILE A 149 -9.00 11.51 21.53
N LEU A 150 -9.33 11.46 20.27
CA LEU A 150 -9.00 10.36 19.37
C LEU A 150 -8.21 10.85 18.15
N THR A 151 -7.54 9.93 17.48
CA THR A 151 -7.01 10.12 16.14
C THR A 151 -8.09 9.78 15.10
N ALA A 152 -8.42 10.72 14.24
CA ALA A 152 -9.15 10.45 13.00
C ALA A 152 -8.14 10.04 11.93
N VAL A 153 -8.16 8.78 11.51
CA VAL A 153 -7.30 8.23 10.47
C VAL A 153 -8.03 8.30 9.14
N GLY A 154 -7.59 9.16 8.24
CA GLY A 154 -8.21 9.37 6.92
C GLY A 154 -8.15 8.11 6.04
N ALA A 155 -9.21 7.88 5.27
CA ALA A 155 -9.31 6.73 4.39
C ALA A 155 -8.29 6.80 3.24
N ILE A 156 -7.70 5.65 2.92
CA ILE A 156 -6.89 5.45 1.71
C ILE A 156 -7.68 4.58 0.74
N LYS A 157 -7.82 5.06 -0.49
CA LYS A 157 -8.47 4.34 -1.61
C LYS A 157 -7.46 4.25 -2.75
N PRO A 158 -6.70 3.16 -2.83
CA PRO A 158 -5.74 2.96 -3.92
C PRO A 158 -6.45 2.92 -5.28
N ASP A 159 -5.76 3.34 -6.34
CA ASP A 159 -6.29 3.15 -7.69
C ASP A 159 -6.25 1.67 -8.06
N VAL A 160 -5.22 0.94 -7.61
CA VAL A 160 -5.02 -0.49 -7.90
C VAL A 160 -4.54 -1.23 -6.66
N ALA A 161 -5.03 -2.45 -6.44
CA ALA A 161 -4.39 -3.42 -5.55
C ALA A 161 -3.73 -4.53 -6.38
N ILE A 162 -2.44 -4.74 -6.17
CA ILE A 162 -1.71 -5.86 -6.76
C ILE A 162 -1.40 -6.87 -5.66
N VAL A 163 -2.03 -8.04 -5.75
CA VAL A 163 -1.94 -9.08 -4.72
C VAL A 163 -1.45 -10.40 -5.33
N HIS A 164 -0.60 -11.09 -4.58
CA HIS A 164 -0.18 -12.45 -4.90
C HIS A 164 -1.05 -13.42 -4.10
N LEU A 165 -1.72 -14.34 -4.80
CA LEU A 165 -2.61 -15.31 -4.19
C LEU A 165 -2.29 -16.72 -4.70
N GLN A 166 -2.61 -17.75 -3.90
CA GLN A 166 -2.22 -19.12 -4.20
C GLN A 166 -3.00 -19.74 -5.37
N ARG A 167 -4.24 -19.33 -5.57
CA ARG A 167 -5.09 -19.83 -6.68
C ARG A 167 -6.04 -18.74 -7.15
N ALA A 168 -6.32 -18.75 -8.43
CA ALA A 168 -7.41 -17.97 -9.01
C ALA A 168 -8.06 -18.75 -10.15
N ASP A 169 -9.33 -18.50 -10.41
CA ASP A 169 -10.04 -18.99 -11.56
C ASP A 169 -10.19 -17.92 -12.66
N LYS A 170 -10.69 -18.32 -13.81
CA LYS A 170 -10.91 -17.41 -14.93
C LYS A 170 -12.02 -16.38 -14.71
N PHE A 171 -12.78 -16.49 -13.64
CA PHE A 171 -13.87 -15.56 -13.30
C PHE A 171 -13.44 -14.52 -12.26
N GLY A 172 -12.21 -14.62 -11.73
CA GLY A 172 -11.66 -13.71 -10.75
C GLY A 172 -11.96 -14.12 -9.31
N ASN A 173 -12.44 -15.34 -9.06
CA ASN A 173 -12.45 -15.87 -7.70
C ASN A 173 -11.03 -16.31 -7.34
N ALA A 174 -10.61 -16.03 -6.13
CA ALA A 174 -9.26 -16.35 -5.69
C ALA A 174 -9.26 -16.97 -4.29
N HIS A 175 -8.32 -17.88 -4.08
CA HIS A 175 -8.06 -18.47 -2.77
C HIS A 175 -6.78 -17.88 -2.19
N ALA A 176 -6.88 -17.47 -0.94
CA ALA A 176 -5.76 -17.00 -0.15
C ALA A 176 -5.78 -17.72 1.20
N TRP A 177 -4.60 -18.19 1.63
CA TRP A 177 -4.41 -18.80 2.96
C TRP A 177 -3.05 -18.41 3.53
N GLY A 178 -2.90 -18.58 4.85
CA GLY A 178 -1.73 -18.13 5.59
C GLY A 178 -1.90 -16.71 6.14
N ASN A 179 -0.79 -15.98 6.27
CA ASN A 179 -0.81 -14.59 6.70
C ASN A 179 -1.23 -13.70 5.52
N LEU A 180 -2.43 -13.16 5.60
CA LEU A 180 -2.98 -12.30 4.56
C LEU A 180 -2.72 -10.80 4.80
N GLY A 181 -2.28 -10.43 6.01
CA GLY A 181 -2.05 -9.03 6.36
C GLY A 181 -3.22 -8.13 5.97
N LEU A 182 -2.95 -7.10 5.16
CA LEU A 182 -3.93 -6.13 4.69
C LEU A 182 -4.49 -6.43 3.30
N THR A 183 -4.22 -7.61 2.73
CA THR A 183 -4.61 -7.99 1.37
C THR A 183 -6.10 -7.78 1.09
N ARG A 184 -6.97 -8.24 2.00
CA ARG A 184 -8.42 -8.10 1.82
C ARG A 184 -8.86 -6.65 1.84
N ASP A 185 -8.38 -5.87 2.81
CA ASP A 185 -8.79 -4.48 2.96
C ASP A 185 -8.29 -3.64 1.77
N ALA A 186 -7.10 -3.89 1.28
CA ALA A 186 -6.57 -3.23 0.09
C ALA A 186 -7.39 -3.55 -1.17
N CYS A 187 -7.74 -4.82 -1.40
CA CYS A 187 -8.60 -5.21 -2.53
C CYS A 187 -9.98 -4.52 -2.49
N LEU A 188 -10.58 -4.42 -1.30
CA LEU A 188 -11.88 -3.80 -1.13
C LEU A 188 -11.84 -2.26 -1.15
N ALA A 189 -10.68 -1.66 -0.81
CA ALA A 189 -10.48 -0.23 -0.82
C ALA A 189 -10.16 0.32 -2.22
N SER A 190 -9.63 -0.52 -3.12
CA SER A 190 -9.23 -0.11 -4.47
C SER A 190 -10.42 0.14 -5.38
N ARG A 191 -10.20 0.96 -6.40
CA ARG A 191 -11.23 1.38 -7.39
C ARG A 191 -11.47 0.35 -8.48
#